data_6f4716b6eb574e7df37a39ed277dbc54
#
_entry.id   6f4716b6eb574e7df37a39ed277dbc54
#
_cell.length_a   1.000
_cell.length_b   1.000
_cell.length_c   1.000
_cell.angle_alpha   90.00
_cell.angle_beta   90.00
_cell.angle_gamma   90.00
#
_symmetry.space_group_name_H-M   'P 1'
#
loop_
_entity.id
_entity.type
_entity.pdbx_description
1 polymer ?
#
loop_
_entity_poly.entity_id
_entity_poly.type
_entity_poly.pdbx_seq_one_letter_code
_entity_poly.pdbx_strand_id
1 'polypeptide(L)'
;MRNFAVIMSITSIIRPFFRSRYRAIERYGTHAEEIQRKVLAHLLQRAADTEWGKRYGYESMRNYEDFAKKVPVNTYEELKGYIDRMRHGENHVLWPGQVKWYAKSSGTTNDKSKFIPVSREGLHDTHYAGGQDAVTIYLHNNPLSRLFDGKALILGGSHAPNRS
;
A
#
# COMPACT_ATOMS: atom_id res chain seq x y z
N MET A 1 18.90 31.98 38.96
CA MET A 1 19.23 30.79 38.17
C MET A 1 17.96 30.29 37.50
N ARG A 2 17.83 30.45 36.18
CA ARG A 2 16.66 29.96 35.42
C ARG A 2 16.88 28.47 35.15
N ASN A 3 16.11 27.61 35.80
CA ASN A 3 16.05 26.21 35.45
C ASN A 3 15.48 26.08 34.03
N PHE A 4 16.35 25.91 33.03
CA PHE A 4 15.97 25.42 31.71
C PHE A 4 15.69 23.92 31.86
N ALA A 5 14.46 23.58 32.20
CA ALA A 5 13.96 22.25 31.95
C ALA A 5 14.01 22.08 30.42
N VAL A 6 14.98 21.31 29.94
CA VAL A 6 15.02 20.86 28.52
C VAL A 6 13.82 19.93 28.36
N ILE A 7 12.68 20.49 27.94
CA ILE A 7 11.53 19.70 27.55
C ILE A 7 11.99 18.92 26.33
N MET A 8 12.35 17.65 26.54
CA MET A 8 12.72 16.75 25.45
C MET A 8 11.53 16.64 24.50
N SER A 9 11.73 17.05 23.25
CA SER A 9 10.74 16.94 22.18
C SER A 9 10.43 15.45 21.92
N ILE A 10 9.14 15.09 21.86
CA ILE A 10 8.68 13.74 21.48
C ILE A 10 9.30 13.36 20.13
N THR A 11 9.31 14.30 19.19
CA THR A 11 9.94 14.12 17.88
C THR A 11 11.41 13.73 17.99
N SER A 12 12.16 14.31 18.92
CA SER A 12 13.57 13.99 19.14
C SER A 12 13.78 12.59 19.69
N ILE A 13 12.87 12.10 20.54
CA ILE A 13 12.93 10.76 21.13
C ILE A 13 12.70 9.68 20.07
N ILE A 14 11.72 9.88 19.19
CA ILE A 14 11.34 8.88 18.18
C ILE A 14 12.15 8.97 16.89
N ARG A 15 12.86 10.08 16.65
CA ARG A 15 13.65 10.30 15.42
C ARG A 15 14.67 9.19 15.11
N PRO A 16 15.40 8.58 16.07
CA PRO A 16 16.33 7.47 15.77
C PRO A 16 15.63 6.28 15.10
N PHE A 17 14.35 6.02 15.41
CA PHE A 17 13.56 4.97 14.78
C PHE A 17 13.43 5.20 13.27
N PHE A 18 13.21 6.44 12.83
CA PHE A 18 13.09 6.78 11.43
C PHE A 18 14.42 6.73 10.66
N ARG A 19 15.58 6.84 11.32
CA ARG A 19 16.88 6.74 10.64
C ARG A 19 17.13 5.37 10.01
N SER A 20 16.73 4.29 10.65
CA SER A 20 16.88 2.95 10.10
C SER A 20 15.98 2.76 8.85
N ARG A 21 14.78 3.30 8.90
CA ARG A 21 13.86 3.28 7.76
C ARG A 21 14.39 4.11 6.59
N TYR A 22 14.97 5.29 6.85
CA TYR A 22 15.55 6.13 5.80
C TYR A 22 16.65 5.39 5.02
N ARG A 23 17.53 4.66 5.70
CA ARG A 23 18.56 3.84 5.04
C ARG A 23 17.95 2.76 4.12
N ALA A 24 16.82 2.20 4.50
CA ALA A 24 16.10 1.25 3.63
C ALA A 24 15.53 1.95 2.39
N ILE A 25 15.05 3.20 2.52
CA ILE A 25 14.55 4.00 1.40
C ILE A 25 15.70 4.36 0.43
N GLU A 26 16.89 4.75 0.95
CA GLU A 26 18.06 5.03 0.11
C GLU A 26 18.45 3.84 -0.78
N ARG A 27 18.23 2.61 -0.31
CA ARG A 27 18.50 1.42 -1.12
C ARG A 27 17.63 1.31 -2.36
N TYR A 28 16.48 1.96 -2.42
CA TYR A 28 15.65 1.98 -3.64
C TYR A 28 16.37 2.63 -4.82
N GLY A 29 17.23 3.63 -4.56
CA GLY A 29 18.02 4.27 -5.60
C GLY A 29 19.13 3.40 -6.19
N THR A 30 19.64 2.45 -5.42
CA THR A 30 20.82 1.63 -5.83
C THR A 30 20.45 0.17 -6.13
N HIS A 31 19.30 -0.33 -5.64
CA HIS A 31 18.89 -1.73 -5.75
C HIS A 31 17.45 -1.87 -6.28
N ALA A 32 16.96 -0.89 -7.04
CA ALA A 32 15.57 -0.85 -7.49
C ALA A 32 15.15 -2.12 -8.24
N GLU A 33 15.96 -2.57 -9.19
CA GLU A 33 15.67 -3.75 -10.00
C GLU A 33 15.58 -5.03 -9.16
N GLU A 34 16.52 -5.23 -8.24
CA GLU A 34 16.50 -6.37 -7.33
C GLU A 34 15.25 -6.37 -6.44
N ILE A 35 14.91 -5.19 -5.90
CA ILE A 35 13.73 -5.01 -5.03
C ILE A 35 12.46 -5.29 -5.82
N GLN A 36 12.30 -4.71 -7.02
CA GLN A 36 11.13 -4.94 -7.88
C GLN A 36 10.98 -6.42 -8.25
N ARG A 37 12.07 -7.09 -8.60
CA ARG A 37 12.05 -8.52 -8.90
C ARG A 37 11.57 -9.36 -7.70
N LYS A 38 12.04 -9.03 -6.49
CA LYS A 38 11.60 -9.72 -5.26
C LYS A 38 10.12 -9.47 -4.97
N VAL A 39 9.66 -8.24 -5.15
CA VAL A 39 8.24 -7.89 -4.96
C VAL A 39 7.37 -8.64 -5.95
N LEU A 40 7.71 -8.65 -7.24
CA LEU A 40 6.97 -9.38 -8.27
C LEU A 40 6.90 -10.88 -7.94
N ALA A 41 8.05 -11.50 -7.62
CA ALA A 41 8.11 -12.91 -7.27
C ALA A 41 7.20 -13.24 -6.06
N HIS A 42 7.23 -12.39 -5.03
CA HIS A 42 6.36 -12.53 -3.87
C HIS A 42 4.87 -12.43 -4.24
N LEU A 43 4.48 -11.44 -5.05
CA LEU A 43 3.09 -11.25 -5.46
C LEU A 43 2.58 -12.43 -6.30
N LEU A 44 3.39 -12.93 -7.25
CA LEU A 44 3.06 -14.10 -8.06
C LEU A 44 2.88 -15.34 -7.20
N GLN A 45 3.81 -15.61 -6.29
CA GLN A 45 3.74 -16.73 -5.36
C GLN A 45 2.49 -16.65 -4.46
N ARG A 46 2.19 -15.46 -3.92
CA ARG A 46 1.02 -15.25 -3.04
C ARG A 46 -0.30 -15.48 -3.78
N ALA A 47 -0.38 -15.05 -5.04
CA ALA A 47 -1.61 -15.13 -5.83
C ALA A 47 -1.71 -16.41 -6.69
N ALA A 48 -0.72 -17.32 -6.66
CA ALA A 48 -0.68 -18.50 -7.53
C ALA A 48 -1.92 -19.40 -7.43
N ASP A 49 -2.45 -19.59 -6.21
CA ASP A 49 -3.62 -20.44 -5.95
C ASP A 49 -4.98 -19.74 -6.18
N THR A 50 -4.99 -18.46 -6.54
CA THR A 50 -6.22 -17.76 -6.90
C THR A 50 -6.74 -18.21 -8.27
N GLU A 51 -8.01 -17.93 -8.56
CA GLU A 51 -8.58 -18.17 -9.89
C GLU A 51 -7.78 -17.43 -10.97
N TRP A 52 -7.42 -16.15 -10.70
CA TRP A 52 -6.64 -15.34 -11.62
C TRP A 52 -5.22 -15.89 -11.81
N GLY A 53 -4.56 -16.29 -10.72
CA GLY A 53 -3.22 -16.87 -10.75
C GLY A 53 -3.16 -18.17 -11.54
N LYS A 54 -4.16 -19.06 -11.36
CA LYS A 54 -4.28 -20.30 -12.11
C LYS A 54 -4.57 -20.05 -13.58
N ARG A 55 -5.46 -19.10 -13.88
CA ARG A 55 -5.81 -18.73 -15.25
C ARG A 55 -4.59 -18.34 -16.09
N TYR A 56 -3.65 -17.60 -15.49
CA TYR A 56 -2.46 -17.12 -16.19
C TYR A 56 -1.19 -17.90 -15.87
N GLY A 57 -1.27 -18.89 -14.99
CA GLY A 57 -0.14 -19.77 -14.66
C GLY A 57 0.95 -19.07 -13.85
N TYR A 58 0.60 -18.30 -12.82
CA TYR A 58 1.54 -17.54 -11.98
C TYR A 58 2.64 -18.42 -11.39
N GLU A 59 2.34 -19.66 -11.03
CA GLU A 59 3.29 -20.62 -10.50
C GLU A 59 4.50 -20.87 -11.42
N SER A 60 4.28 -20.79 -12.74
CA SER A 60 5.31 -21.00 -13.76
C SER A 60 6.13 -19.77 -14.13
N MET A 61 5.76 -18.58 -13.64
CA MET A 61 6.44 -17.33 -13.97
C MET A 61 7.69 -17.13 -13.13
N ARG A 62 8.79 -16.71 -13.77
CA ARG A 62 10.10 -16.53 -13.14
C ARG A 62 10.56 -15.06 -13.08
N ASN A 63 10.06 -14.23 -13.99
CA ASN A 63 10.51 -12.85 -14.18
C ASN A 63 9.37 -11.98 -14.74
N TYR A 64 9.69 -10.70 -14.96
CA TYR A 64 8.76 -9.73 -15.54
C TYR A 64 8.35 -10.07 -16.97
N GLU A 65 9.26 -10.60 -17.76
CA GLU A 65 9.02 -10.97 -19.16
C GLU A 65 7.97 -12.08 -19.27
N ASP A 66 8.02 -13.07 -18.39
CA ASP A 66 7.02 -14.14 -18.31
C ASP A 66 5.64 -13.56 -17.97
N PHE A 67 5.61 -12.66 -16.98
CA PHE A 67 4.38 -11.97 -16.57
C PHE A 67 3.80 -11.13 -17.70
N ALA A 68 4.60 -10.28 -18.31
CA ALA A 68 4.17 -9.36 -19.37
C ALA A 68 3.66 -10.08 -20.63
N LYS A 69 4.20 -11.27 -20.92
CA LYS A 69 3.76 -12.09 -22.06
C LYS A 69 2.42 -12.81 -21.81
N LYS A 70 2.16 -13.21 -20.57
CA LYS A 70 1.02 -14.07 -20.24
C LYS A 70 -0.18 -13.30 -19.69
N VAL A 71 0.06 -12.20 -18.99
CA VAL A 71 -0.99 -11.43 -18.32
C VAL A 71 -1.31 -10.19 -19.15
N PRO A 72 -2.49 -10.09 -19.76
CA PRO A 72 -2.86 -8.90 -20.51
C PRO A 72 -3.08 -7.70 -19.58
N VAL A 73 -2.93 -6.51 -20.14
CA VAL A 73 -3.38 -5.28 -19.49
C VAL A 73 -4.91 -5.29 -19.47
N ASN A 74 -5.49 -5.13 -18.30
CA ASN A 74 -6.94 -5.16 -18.10
C ASN A 74 -7.47 -3.79 -17.69
N THR A 75 -8.64 -3.45 -18.17
CA THR A 75 -9.42 -2.31 -17.70
C THR A 75 -10.19 -2.70 -16.43
N TYR A 76 -10.71 -1.69 -15.73
CA TYR A 76 -11.57 -1.95 -14.57
C TYR A 76 -12.84 -2.74 -14.94
N GLU A 77 -13.44 -2.46 -16.10
CA GLU A 77 -14.68 -3.12 -16.54
C GLU A 77 -14.45 -4.62 -16.79
N GLU A 78 -13.28 -5.01 -17.27
CA GLU A 78 -12.90 -6.43 -17.44
C GLU A 78 -12.69 -7.14 -16.10
N LEU A 79 -12.20 -6.41 -15.07
CA LEU A 79 -11.98 -6.96 -13.73
C LEU A 79 -13.22 -6.87 -12.84
N LYS A 80 -14.22 -6.07 -13.20
CA LYS A 80 -15.37 -5.75 -12.37
C LYS A 80 -16.12 -6.99 -11.89
N GLY A 81 -16.35 -7.95 -12.77
CA GLY A 81 -17.03 -9.20 -12.39
C GLY A 81 -16.32 -10.00 -11.31
N TYR A 82 -14.98 -10.05 -11.37
CA TYR A 82 -14.16 -10.66 -10.32
C TYR A 82 -14.22 -9.87 -9.01
N ILE A 83 -14.14 -8.53 -9.10
CA ILE A 83 -14.23 -7.64 -7.95
C ILE A 83 -15.59 -7.75 -7.26
N ASP A 84 -16.68 -7.82 -8.03
CA ASP A 84 -18.03 -7.96 -7.49
C ASP A 84 -18.21 -9.30 -6.77
N ARG A 85 -17.67 -10.40 -7.28
CA ARG A 85 -17.64 -11.70 -6.59
C ARG A 85 -16.89 -11.61 -5.26
N MET A 86 -15.73 -10.96 -5.24
CA MET A 86 -14.98 -10.73 -4.02
C MET A 86 -15.77 -9.89 -3.00
N ARG A 87 -16.50 -8.88 -3.45
CA ARG A 87 -17.37 -8.04 -2.59
C ARG A 87 -18.52 -8.84 -1.96
N HIS A 88 -18.99 -9.88 -2.64
CA HIS A 88 -20.00 -10.82 -2.12
C HIS A 88 -19.39 -11.94 -1.28
N GLY A 89 -18.10 -11.84 -0.94
CA GLY A 89 -17.42 -12.73 0.00
C GLY A 89 -16.73 -13.93 -0.63
N GLU A 90 -16.65 -14.01 -1.96
CA GLU A 90 -15.92 -15.09 -2.61
C GLU A 90 -14.42 -14.93 -2.40
N ASN A 91 -13.78 -16.04 -1.99
CA ASN A 91 -12.36 -16.09 -1.68
C ASN A 91 -11.55 -16.56 -2.88
N HIS A 92 -10.24 -16.26 -2.86
CA HIS A 92 -9.27 -16.76 -3.86
C HIS A 92 -9.60 -16.40 -5.31
N VAL A 93 -10.28 -15.26 -5.55
CA VAL A 93 -10.57 -14.78 -6.91
C VAL A 93 -9.35 -14.08 -7.52
N LEU A 94 -9.09 -12.81 -7.14
CA LEU A 94 -7.92 -12.05 -7.60
C LEU A 94 -6.77 -12.07 -6.59
N TRP A 95 -7.08 -12.30 -5.29
CA TRP A 95 -6.14 -12.33 -4.19
C TRP A 95 -6.50 -13.46 -3.22
N PRO A 96 -5.52 -14.08 -2.53
CA PRO A 96 -5.82 -15.18 -1.61
C PRO A 96 -6.59 -14.70 -0.38
N GLY A 97 -7.52 -15.53 0.07
CA GLY A 97 -8.36 -15.25 1.22
C GLY A 97 -9.45 -14.20 0.95
N GLN A 98 -10.08 -13.73 2.02
CA GLN A 98 -11.16 -12.76 1.95
C GLN A 98 -10.61 -11.33 1.98
N VAL A 99 -10.96 -10.53 0.99
CA VAL A 99 -10.73 -9.08 0.98
C VAL A 99 -11.92 -8.39 1.63
N LYS A 100 -11.66 -7.69 2.74
CA LYS A 100 -12.72 -7.04 3.55
C LYS A 100 -12.90 -5.55 3.26
N TRP A 101 -11.90 -4.91 2.67
CA TRP A 101 -11.89 -3.47 2.43
C TRP A 101 -11.87 -3.17 0.94
N TYR A 102 -12.64 -2.15 0.58
CA TYR A 102 -12.73 -1.67 -0.80
C TYR A 102 -12.66 -0.14 -0.77
N ALA A 103 -11.65 0.42 -1.45
CA ALA A 103 -11.59 1.84 -1.67
C ALA A 103 -12.58 2.23 -2.77
N LYS A 104 -13.44 3.20 -2.49
CA LYS A 104 -14.37 3.75 -3.47
C LYS A 104 -13.73 4.97 -4.13
N SER A 105 -13.55 4.93 -5.46
CA SER A 105 -13.07 6.11 -6.19
C SER A 105 -14.14 7.20 -6.23
N SER A 106 -13.72 8.48 -6.21
CA SER A 106 -14.60 9.59 -6.55
C SER A 106 -14.93 9.46 -8.04
N GLY A 107 -16.13 9.00 -8.39
CA GLY A 107 -16.61 9.04 -9.78
C GLY A 107 -16.64 10.50 -10.25
N THR A 108 -16.05 10.79 -11.40
CA THR A 108 -16.35 12.03 -12.13
C THR A 108 -17.80 11.96 -12.66
N THR A 109 -18.43 13.08 -12.92
CA THR A 109 -19.87 13.36 -13.08
C THR A 109 -20.70 12.38 -13.94
N ASN A 110 -20.09 11.49 -14.71
CA ASN A 110 -20.74 10.47 -15.56
C ASN A 110 -20.24 9.05 -15.34
N ASP A 111 -19.26 8.81 -14.46
CA ASP A 111 -18.69 7.48 -14.25
C ASP A 111 -19.13 6.93 -12.89
N LYS A 112 -19.64 5.71 -12.86
CA LYS A 112 -20.01 5.03 -11.63
C LYS A 112 -18.75 4.84 -10.78
N SER A 113 -18.84 5.13 -9.48
CA SER A 113 -17.73 4.88 -8.55
C SER A 113 -17.20 3.46 -8.70
N LYS A 114 -15.86 3.33 -8.74
CA LYS A 114 -15.17 2.05 -8.84
C LYS A 114 -14.79 1.55 -7.45
N PHE A 115 -14.90 0.27 -7.23
CA PHE A 115 -14.48 -0.38 -5.98
C PHE A 115 -13.15 -1.08 -6.19
N ILE A 116 -12.13 -0.64 -5.50
CA ILE A 116 -10.78 -1.18 -5.61
C ILE A 116 -10.52 -2.07 -4.39
N PRO A 117 -10.30 -3.37 -4.58
CA PRO A 117 -10.01 -4.28 -3.47
C PRO A 117 -8.73 -3.87 -2.74
N VAL A 118 -8.79 -3.83 -1.41
CA VAL A 118 -7.63 -3.53 -0.55
C VAL A 118 -7.36 -4.74 0.32
N SER A 119 -6.31 -5.49 -0.01
CA SER A 119 -5.87 -6.61 0.81
C SER A 119 -5.22 -6.12 2.11
N ARG A 120 -5.13 -7.02 3.11
CA ARG A 120 -4.44 -6.71 4.36
C ARG A 120 -2.96 -6.38 4.11
N GLU A 121 -2.31 -7.15 3.25
CA GLU A 121 -0.93 -6.92 2.84
C GLU A 121 -0.78 -5.57 2.12
N GLY A 122 -1.66 -5.26 1.16
CA GLY A 122 -1.66 -3.96 0.47
C GLY A 122 -1.85 -2.78 1.42
N LEU A 123 -2.71 -2.94 2.46
CA LEU A 123 -2.88 -1.91 3.47
C LEU A 123 -1.60 -1.68 4.29
N HIS A 124 -0.92 -2.76 4.71
CA HIS A 124 0.29 -2.66 5.54
C HIS A 124 1.53 -2.29 4.72
N ASP A 125 1.78 -3.01 3.62
CA ASP A 125 3.05 -2.93 2.90
C ASP A 125 3.09 -1.76 1.91
N THR A 126 1.94 -1.18 1.58
CA THR A 126 1.84 -0.03 0.67
C THR A 126 1.33 1.21 1.38
N HIS A 127 0.12 1.18 1.92
CA HIS A 127 -0.51 2.39 2.46
C HIS A 127 0.18 2.88 3.75
N TYR A 128 0.30 2.03 4.76
CA TYR A 128 0.94 2.43 6.02
C TYR A 128 2.45 2.59 5.87
N ALA A 129 3.11 1.72 5.12
CA ALA A 129 4.53 1.86 4.83
C ALA A 129 4.82 3.14 4.06
N GLY A 130 4.03 3.51 3.05
CA GLY A 130 4.17 4.76 2.31
C GLY A 130 3.97 5.99 3.19
N GLY A 131 2.98 5.98 4.09
CA GLY A 131 2.80 7.04 5.08
C GLY A 131 4.01 7.19 6.02
N GLN A 132 4.55 6.07 6.49
CA GLN A 132 5.76 6.06 7.30
C GLN A 132 6.96 6.60 6.52
N ASP A 133 7.10 6.23 5.24
CA ASP A 133 8.18 6.70 4.39
C ASP A 133 8.12 8.21 4.15
N ALA A 134 6.93 8.77 3.92
CA ALA A 134 6.74 10.21 3.79
C ALA A 134 7.21 10.96 5.05
N VAL A 135 6.81 10.49 6.23
CA VAL A 135 7.25 11.06 7.52
C VAL A 135 8.76 10.89 7.70
N THR A 136 9.31 9.73 7.34
CA THR A 136 10.74 9.43 7.43
C THR A 136 11.57 10.40 6.60
N ILE A 137 11.19 10.62 5.33
CA ILE A 137 11.86 11.55 4.42
C ILE A 137 11.74 12.98 4.93
N TYR A 138 10.55 13.36 5.40
CA TYR A 138 10.33 14.69 5.97
C TYR A 138 11.25 14.96 7.17
N LEU A 139 11.32 14.03 8.15
CA LEU A 139 12.15 14.17 9.34
C LEU A 139 13.65 14.13 9.03
N HIS A 140 14.07 13.42 7.99
CA HIS A 140 15.44 13.43 7.51
C HIS A 140 15.82 14.79 6.97
N ASN A 141 14.99 15.37 6.10
CA ASN A 141 15.23 16.66 5.47
C ASN A 141 15.04 17.86 6.43
N ASN A 142 14.33 17.65 7.55
CA ASN A 142 14.03 18.68 8.53
C ASN A 142 14.50 18.29 9.94
N PRO A 143 15.81 18.33 10.22
CA PRO A 143 16.38 17.82 11.47
C PRO A 143 15.91 18.56 12.74
N LEU A 144 15.42 19.79 12.60
CA LEU A 144 14.90 20.60 13.70
C LEU A 144 13.37 20.53 13.83
N SER A 145 12.71 19.73 12.99
CA SER A 145 11.26 19.59 13.04
C SER A 145 10.77 19.03 14.37
N ARG A 146 9.65 19.57 14.84
CA ARG A 146 8.89 19.13 16.02
C ARG A 146 7.53 18.55 15.62
N LEU A 147 7.48 17.80 14.53
CA LEU A 147 6.27 17.28 13.91
C LEU A 147 5.29 16.62 14.89
N PHE A 148 5.79 15.86 15.86
CA PHE A 148 4.98 15.11 16.82
C PHE A 148 4.77 15.82 18.16
N ASP A 149 5.23 17.07 18.31
CA ASP A 149 5.11 17.80 19.57
C ASP A 149 3.82 18.64 19.64
N GLY A 150 3.10 18.77 18.53
CA GLY A 150 1.90 19.56 18.39
C GLY A 150 0.63 18.74 18.21
N LYS A 151 -0.45 19.42 17.84
CA LYS A 151 -1.73 18.82 17.44
C LYS A 151 -1.70 18.58 15.93
N ALA A 152 -2.26 17.45 15.48
CA ALA A 152 -2.48 17.14 14.08
C ALA A 152 -3.94 17.33 13.73
N LEU A 153 -4.23 17.92 12.56
CA LEU A 153 -5.56 17.95 11.96
C LEU A 153 -5.63 16.86 10.90
N ILE A 154 -6.55 15.92 11.08
CA ILE A 154 -6.80 14.85 10.12
C ILE A 154 -8.22 15.04 9.56
N LEU A 155 -8.30 15.27 8.26
CA LEU A 155 -9.56 15.27 7.53
C LEU A 155 -9.84 13.84 7.05
N GLY A 156 -10.77 13.18 7.71
CA GLY A 156 -11.19 11.82 7.38
C GLY A 156 -12.48 11.82 6.56
N GLY A 157 -12.74 10.68 5.90
CA GLY A 157 -14.03 10.44 5.26
C GLY A 157 -15.12 10.09 6.29
N SER A 158 -16.38 10.06 5.82
CA SER A 158 -17.52 9.62 6.63
C SER A 158 -17.46 8.12 6.91
N HIS A 159 -17.78 7.71 8.15
CA HIS A 159 -18.02 6.31 8.51
C HIS A 159 -19.46 5.87 8.23
N ALA A 160 -20.29 6.73 7.64
CA ALA A 160 -21.66 6.36 7.31
C ALA A 160 -21.67 5.19 6.30
N PRO A 161 -22.48 4.14 6.51
CA PRO A 161 -22.64 3.09 5.52
C PRO A 161 -23.12 3.70 4.19
N ASN A 162 -22.39 3.49 3.11
CA ASN A 162 -22.87 3.87 1.80
C ASN A 162 -24.06 2.98 1.45
N ARG A 163 -25.26 3.52 1.55
CA ARG A 163 -26.47 2.91 0.99
C ARG A 163 -26.47 3.19 -0.51
N SER A 164 -25.93 2.27 -1.26
CA SER A 164 -26.06 2.24 -2.73
C SER A 164 -26.41 0.84 -3.17
#